data_2bbb8d355ff382a4fc8b57959d1df78a
#
_entry.id   2bbb8d355ff382a4fc8b57959d1df78a
#
_cell.length_a   1.000
_cell.length_b   1.000
_cell.length_c   1.000
_cell.angle_alpha   90.00
_cell.angle_beta   90.00
_cell.angle_gamma   90.00
#
_symmetry.space_group_name_H-M   'P 1'
#
loop_
_entity.id
_entity.type
_entity.pdbx_description
1 polymer ?
#
loop_
_entity_poly.entity_id
_entity_poly.type
_entity_poly.pdbx_seq_one_letter_code
_entity_poly.pdbx_strand_id
1 'polypeptide(L)'
;MARVDISPIQPGWVPPNCKFQIDDVEQPWTWTPDFDFIHLRHMEACISDWPAFYKQIYDHLKPGGYFEMKDFDIEFRSQAYGDSLPEDHVYRRWGKIFFEAANRLGKSMDQSRGGHKIADAMRDAGFVDVVEKSWPVPIGGWPKDPTLKEIGICNLEFHDQSLEGFSMFLLTQVMDWDSISAGVFVAEARKALKDPKLQTVIYL
;
A
#
# COMPACT_ATOMS: atom_id res chain seq x y z
N MET A 1 22.25 4.22 8.16
CA MET A 1 20.86 3.99 7.76
C MET A 1 20.34 2.79 8.55
N ALA A 2 19.20 2.91 9.21
CA ALA A 2 18.48 1.79 9.81
C ALA A 2 17.28 1.44 8.92
N ARG A 3 16.96 0.16 8.80
CA ARG A 3 15.74 -0.37 8.18
C ARG A 3 15.05 -1.29 9.16
N VAL A 4 13.77 -1.15 9.28
CA VAL A 4 12.94 -1.88 10.25
C VAL A 4 11.87 -2.66 9.52
N ASP A 5 11.62 -3.87 9.97
CA ASP A 5 10.55 -4.74 9.50
C ASP A 5 10.17 -5.68 10.64
N ILE A 6 8.91 -6.08 10.72
CA ILE A 6 8.44 -7.05 11.70
C ILE A 6 8.87 -8.49 11.35
N SER A 7 9.23 -8.72 10.08
CA SER A 7 9.61 -10.04 9.57
C SER A 7 11.11 -10.14 9.27
N PRO A 8 11.76 -11.28 9.54
CA PRO A 8 13.18 -11.49 9.29
C PRO A 8 13.48 -11.85 7.83
N ILE A 9 13.06 -11.00 6.88
CA ILE A 9 13.16 -11.23 5.44
C ILE A 9 14.39 -10.54 4.79
N GLN A 10 15.25 -9.96 5.61
CA GLN A 10 16.37 -9.15 5.14
C GLN A 10 17.50 -10.03 4.59
N PRO A 11 18.27 -9.53 3.59
CA PRO A 11 19.39 -10.26 3.05
C PRO A 11 20.50 -10.48 4.09
N GLY A 12 21.19 -11.62 4.01
CA GLY A 12 22.28 -11.95 4.93
C GLY A 12 23.54 -11.08 4.77
N TRP A 13 23.67 -10.41 3.63
CA TRP A 13 24.75 -9.45 3.37
C TRP A 13 24.19 -8.05 3.21
N VAL A 14 24.78 -7.10 3.93
CA VAL A 14 24.37 -5.68 3.91
C VAL A 14 25.59 -4.77 3.88
N PRO A 15 25.51 -3.61 3.27
CA PRO A 15 26.56 -2.60 3.36
C PRO A 15 26.87 -2.21 4.82
N PRO A 16 28.13 -1.86 5.16
CA PRO A 16 28.52 -1.58 6.54
C PRO A 16 27.80 -0.37 7.16
N ASN A 17 27.23 0.51 6.35
CA ASN A 17 26.44 1.66 6.78
C ASN A 17 24.92 1.37 6.82
N CYS A 18 24.49 0.12 6.62
CA CYS A 18 23.10 -0.32 6.73
C CYS A 18 22.95 -1.31 7.89
N LYS A 19 21.90 -1.12 8.69
CA LYS A 19 21.50 -2.05 9.74
C LYS A 19 20.03 -2.41 9.53
N PHE A 20 19.73 -3.69 9.62
CA PHE A 20 18.35 -4.17 9.70
C PHE A 20 18.02 -4.48 11.16
N GLN A 21 16.81 -4.16 11.54
CA GLN A 21 16.25 -4.43 12.86
C GLN A 21 14.88 -5.07 12.68
N ILE A 22 14.64 -6.15 13.41
CA ILE A 22 13.30 -6.73 13.53
C ILE A 22 12.64 -6.03 14.69
N ASP A 23 11.59 -5.26 14.41
CA ASP A 23 10.89 -4.49 15.41
C ASP A 23 9.48 -4.12 14.94
N ASP A 24 8.60 -3.84 15.89
CA ASP A 24 7.26 -3.33 15.65
C ASP A 24 7.26 -1.81 15.77
N VAL A 25 7.08 -1.12 14.66
CA VAL A 25 7.10 0.34 14.60
C VAL A 25 5.93 1.03 15.31
N GLU A 26 4.88 0.30 15.69
CA GLU A 26 3.80 0.84 16.52
C GLU A 26 4.18 0.91 18.01
N GLN A 27 5.24 0.17 18.45
CA GLN A 27 5.75 0.28 19.81
C GLN A 27 6.55 1.57 20.00
N PRO A 28 6.72 2.05 21.25
CA PRO A 28 7.54 3.23 21.49
C PRO A 28 8.96 3.09 20.95
N TRP A 29 9.39 4.04 20.15
CA TRP A 29 10.72 4.02 19.54
C TRP A 29 11.81 4.28 20.58
N THR A 30 12.83 3.46 20.57
CA THR A 30 13.99 3.56 21.46
C THR A 30 15.25 4.05 20.74
N TRP A 31 15.12 4.47 19.47
CA TRP A 31 16.25 4.94 18.68
C TRP A 31 16.72 6.32 19.15
N THR A 32 18.03 6.42 19.31
CA THR A 32 18.75 7.66 19.52
C THR A 32 19.99 7.66 18.60
N PRO A 33 20.37 8.75 17.95
CA PRO A 33 19.75 10.08 17.94
C PRO A 33 18.58 10.17 16.97
N ASP A 34 17.87 11.31 17.00
CA ASP A 34 16.83 11.66 16.04
C ASP A 34 17.33 11.62 14.60
N PHE A 35 16.41 11.36 13.69
CA PHE A 35 16.71 11.15 12.27
C PHE A 35 16.67 12.45 11.46
N ASP A 36 17.54 12.53 10.45
CA ASP A 36 17.46 13.60 9.43
C ASP A 36 16.38 13.30 8.38
N PHE A 37 16.08 12.01 8.18
CA PHE A 37 15.11 11.55 7.20
C PHE A 37 14.48 10.22 7.64
N ILE A 38 13.15 10.15 7.58
CA ILE A 38 12.37 8.92 7.78
C ILE A 38 11.59 8.64 6.50
N HIS A 39 11.70 7.41 5.99
CA HIS A 39 10.97 6.95 4.82
C HIS A 39 10.08 5.77 5.17
N LEU A 40 8.83 5.86 4.79
CA LEU A 40 7.81 4.84 5.00
C LEU A 40 7.23 4.39 3.65
N ARG A 41 7.00 3.09 3.50
CA ARG A 41 6.29 2.57 2.33
C ARG A 41 5.58 1.26 2.62
N HIS A 42 4.46 1.03 1.91
CA HIS A 42 3.67 -0.19 1.97
C HIS A 42 3.21 -0.53 3.39
N MET A 43 2.68 0.46 4.09
CA MET A 43 2.20 0.33 5.46
C MET A 43 0.67 0.38 5.60
N GLU A 44 -0.05 0.51 4.49
CA GLU A 44 -1.51 0.30 4.51
C GLU A 44 -1.85 -1.05 5.15
N ALA A 45 -2.88 -1.08 5.99
CA ALA A 45 -3.27 -2.22 6.82
C ALA A 45 -2.22 -2.71 7.83
N CYS A 46 -1.12 -2.00 8.02
CA CYS A 46 -0.10 -2.38 9.01
C CYS A 46 -0.21 -1.58 10.31
N ILE A 47 -0.74 -0.37 10.26
CA ILE A 47 -0.80 0.56 11.39
C ILE A 47 -2.23 0.63 11.94
N SER A 48 -2.37 0.52 13.27
CA SER A 48 -3.65 0.59 13.98
C SER A 48 -4.03 2.02 14.34
N ASP A 49 -3.05 2.82 14.77
CA ASP A 49 -3.23 4.22 15.18
C ASP A 49 -2.33 5.14 14.37
N TRP A 50 -2.79 5.57 13.21
CA TRP A 50 -2.06 6.47 12.33
C TRP A 50 -1.72 7.82 12.96
N PRO A 51 -2.64 8.51 13.68
CA PRO A 51 -2.31 9.74 14.39
C PRO A 51 -1.15 9.59 15.38
N ALA A 52 -1.19 8.56 16.23
CA ALA A 52 -0.11 8.27 17.17
C ALA A 52 1.20 7.95 16.43
N PHE A 53 1.14 7.21 15.33
CA PHE A 53 2.30 6.85 14.54
C PHE A 53 2.94 8.07 13.85
N TYR A 54 2.15 8.96 13.23
CA TYR A 54 2.69 10.21 12.67
C TYR A 54 3.32 11.10 13.74
N LYS A 55 2.71 11.16 14.92
CA LYS A 55 3.28 11.89 16.05
C LYS A 55 4.62 11.31 16.49
N GLN A 56 4.73 9.99 16.56
CA GLN A 56 5.98 9.29 16.90
C GLN A 56 7.08 9.58 15.85
N ILE A 57 6.74 9.56 14.57
CA ILE A 57 7.66 9.92 13.49
C ILE A 57 8.13 11.38 13.64
N TYR A 58 7.21 12.30 13.89
CA TYR A 58 7.52 13.72 14.07
C TYR A 58 8.49 13.96 15.23
N ASP A 59 8.24 13.30 16.37
CA ASP A 59 9.03 13.46 17.60
C ASP A 59 10.47 12.89 17.45
N HIS A 60 10.70 11.99 16.49
CA HIS A 60 12.03 11.39 16.23
C HIS A 60 12.78 12.03 15.06
N LEU A 61 12.23 13.09 14.46
CA LEU A 61 12.94 13.88 13.47
C LEU A 61 13.68 15.05 14.11
N LYS A 62 14.87 15.33 13.63
CA LYS A 62 15.57 16.55 13.95
C LYS A 62 14.81 17.78 13.41
N PRO A 63 14.98 18.96 14.03
CA PRO A 63 14.51 20.20 13.41
C PRO A 63 15.05 20.35 11.99
N GLY A 64 14.15 20.55 11.02
CA GLY A 64 14.49 20.60 9.59
C GLY A 64 14.66 19.24 8.92
N GLY A 65 14.41 18.13 9.63
CA GLY A 65 14.36 16.79 9.04
C GLY A 65 13.12 16.56 8.19
N TYR A 66 13.17 15.55 7.31
CA TYR A 66 12.09 15.23 6.37
C TYR A 66 11.46 13.87 6.65
N PHE A 67 10.17 13.80 6.44
CA PHE A 67 9.42 12.56 6.38
C PHE A 67 8.85 12.35 4.97
N GLU A 68 8.99 11.16 4.43
CA GLU A 68 8.38 10.75 3.17
C GLU A 68 7.57 9.48 3.37
N MET A 69 6.31 9.51 2.96
CA MET A 69 5.47 8.32 2.86
C MET A 69 5.15 8.03 1.40
N LYS A 70 5.23 6.76 1.03
CA LYS A 70 4.94 6.28 -0.30
C LYS A 70 4.12 4.99 -0.21
N ASP A 71 2.87 5.06 -0.59
CA ASP A 71 1.98 3.91 -0.52
C ASP A 71 1.08 3.82 -1.75
N PHE A 72 0.56 2.62 -2.00
CA PHE A 72 -0.45 2.41 -3.02
C PHE A 72 -1.83 2.36 -2.37
N ASP A 73 -2.83 2.93 -3.03
CA ASP A 73 -4.17 2.52 -2.70
C ASP A 73 -4.42 1.09 -3.22
N ILE A 74 -5.31 0.36 -2.58
CA ILE A 74 -5.59 -1.04 -2.92
C ILE A 74 -6.67 -1.19 -4.00
N GLU A 75 -7.20 -0.09 -4.51
CA GLU A 75 -8.32 -0.12 -5.43
C GLU A 75 -7.87 -0.23 -6.88
N PHE A 76 -8.22 -1.32 -7.53
CA PHE A 76 -8.08 -1.42 -8.98
C PHE A 76 -9.14 -0.55 -9.67
N ARG A 77 -8.72 0.25 -10.62
CA ARG A 77 -9.61 1.11 -11.42
C ARG A 77 -9.41 0.86 -12.91
N SER A 78 -10.46 1.10 -13.66
CA SER A 78 -10.39 1.06 -15.12
C SER A 78 -10.30 2.49 -15.65
N GLN A 79 -9.23 2.82 -16.36
CA GLN A 79 -9.11 4.10 -17.04
C GLN A 79 -10.08 4.21 -18.24
N ALA A 80 -10.39 3.07 -18.88
CA ALA A 80 -11.27 3.03 -20.02
C ALA A 80 -12.76 3.23 -19.64
N TYR A 81 -13.19 2.70 -18.51
CA TYR A 81 -14.60 2.70 -18.09
C TYR A 81 -14.89 3.65 -16.93
N GLY A 82 -13.91 4.01 -16.12
CA GLY A 82 -14.09 4.88 -14.96
C GLY A 82 -15.26 4.42 -14.07
N ASP A 83 -16.17 5.35 -13.77
CA ASP A 83 -17.34 5.08 -12.94
C ASP A 83 -18.44 4.27 -13.64
N SER A 84 -18.32 3.99 -14.94
CA SER A 84 -19.27 3.17 -15.68
C SER A 84 -19.07 1.66 -15.53
N LEU A 85 -18.04 1.22 -14.77
CA LEU A 85 -17.93 -0.20 -14.41
C LEU A 85 -19.16 -0.65 -13.61
N PRO A 86 -19.73 -1.83 -13.93
CA PRO A 86 -20.85 -2.39 -13.17
C PRO A 86 -20.54 -2.51 -11.67
N GLU A 87 -21.56 -2.36 -10.81
CA GLU A 87 -21.37 -2.45 -9.36
C GLU A 87 -20.89 -3.83 -8.90
N ASP A 88 -21.24 -4.88 -9.64
CA ASP A 88 -20.81 -6.26 -9.39
C ASP A 88 -19.45 -6.59 -9.99
N HIS A 89 -18.81 -5.66 -10.74
CA HIS A 89 -17.48 -5.88 -11.29
C HIS A 89 -16.45 -6.13 -10.17
N VAL A 90 -15.52 -7.07 -10.40
CA VAL A 90 -14.53 -7.50 -9.40
C VAL A 90 -13.72 -6.35 -8.81
N TYR A 91 -13.40 -5.31 -9.58
CA TYR A 91 -12.66 -4.13 -9.06
C TYR A 91 -13.46 -3.35 -8.01
N ARG A 92 -14.77 -3.21 -8.20
CA ARG A 92 -15.65 -2.56 -7.23
C ARG A 92 -15.80 -3.39 -5.96
N ARG A 93 -15.89 -4.70 -6.10
CA ARG A 93 -15.98 -5.64 -4.97
C ARG A 93 -14.65 -5.75 -4.22
N TRP A 94 -13.52 -5.71 -4.94
CA TRP A 94 -12.19 -5.82 -4.38
C TRP A 94 -11.97 -4.80 -3.26
N GLY A 95 -12.05 -3.50 -3.56
CA GLY A 95 -11.86 -2.46 -2.55
C GLY A 95 -12.78 -2.63 -1.35
N LYS A 96 -14.09 -2.83 -1.57
CA LYS A 96 -15.08 -3.00 -0.49
C LYS A 96 -14.70 -4.14 0.47
N ILE A 97 -14.33 -5.30 -0.09
CA ILE A 97 -13.98 -6.49 0.70
C ILE A 97 -12.70 -6.29 1.50
N PHE A 98 -11.67 -5.72 0.88
CA PHE A 98 -10.37 -5.55 1.56
C PHE A 98 -10.41 -4.44 2.61
N PHE A 99 -11.16 -3.35 2.39
CA PHE A 99 -11.40 -2.35 3.44
C PHE A 99 -12.14 -2.95 4.63
N GLU A 100 -13.17 -3.77 4.39
CA GLU A 100 -13.87 -4.45 5.47
C GLU A 100 -12.96 -5.43 6.22
N ALA A 101 -12.16 -6.22 5.50
CA ALA A 101 -11.22 -7.16 6.11
C ALA A 101 -10.19 -6.44 7.00
N ALA A 102 -9.62 -5.34 6.53
CA ALA A 102 -8.69 -4.53 7.31
C ALA A 102 -9.36 -3.96 8.58
N ASN A 103 -10.56 -3.43 8.46
CA ASN A 103 -11.32 -2.92 9.60
C ASN A 103 -11.60 -4.00 10.65
N ARG A 104 -11.90 -5.24 10.23
CA ARG A 104 -12.07 -6.38 11.15
C ARG A 104 -10.79 -6.71 11.91
N LEU A 105 -9.63 -6.46 11.32
CA LEU A 105 -8.31 -6.60 11.97
C LEU A 105 -7.93 -5.39 12.84
N GLY A 106 -8.76 -4.36 12.93
CA GLY A 106 -8.42 -3.11 13.62
C GLY A 106 -7.34 -2.29 12.91
N LYS A 107 -7.16 -2.52 11.60
CA LYS A 107 -6.20 -1.80 10.75
C LYS A 107 -6.95 -0.99 9.70
N SER A 108 -6.38 0.12 9.23
CA SER A 108 -6.95 0.92 8.14
C SER A 108 -6.20 0.68 6.83
N MET A 109 -6.94 0.57 5.73
CA MET A 109 -6.44 0.56 4.36
C MET A 109 -6.90 1.79 3.58
N ASP A 110 -7.32 2.85 4.23
CA ASP A 110 -7.94 3.99 3.56
C ASP A 110 -7.12 5.29 3.64
N GLN A 111 -5.89 5.23 4.14
CA GLN A 111 -5.02 6.40 4.24
C GLN A 111 -4.66 6.94 2.85
N SER A 112 -4.24 6.08 1.94
CA SER A 112 -3.87 6.43 0.56
C SER A 112 -5.06 6.51 -0.41
N ARG A 113 -6.29 6.32 0.06
CA ARG A 113 -7.52 6.31 -0.77
C ARG A 113 -7.93 7.68 -1.33
N GLY A 114 -7.10 8.69 -1.22
CA GLY A 114 -7.36 10.05 -1.66
C GLY A 114 -8.07 10.92 -0.61
N GLY A 115 -8.45 12.15 -1.00
CA GLY A 115 -9.05 13.12 -0.07
C GLY A 115 -8.05 13.77 0.86
N HIS A 116 -6.76 13.74 0.53
CA HIS A 116 -5.67 14.37 1.29
C HIS A 116 -5.49 13.86 2.73
N LYS A 117 -5.99 12.67 3.06
CA LYS A 117 -5.95 12.11 4.42
C LYS A 117 -4.53 12.04 5.00
N ILE A 118 -3.57 11.56 4.19
CA ILE A 118 -2.16 11.48 4.60
C ILE A 118 -1.60 12.88 4.87
N ALA A 119 -1.83 13.81 3.94
CA ALA A 119 -1.32 15.17 4.07
C ALA A 119 -1.93 15.91 5.27
N ASP A 120 -3.22 15.73 5.52
CA ASP A 120 -3.91 16.35 6.65
C ASP A 120 -3.43 15.72 7.98
N ALA A 121 -3.31 14.40 8.06
CA ALA A 121 -2.78 13.73 9.24
C ALA A 121 -1.31 14.12 9.55
N MET A 122 -0.49 14.32 8.52
CA MET A 122 0.86 14.87 8.71
C MET A 122 0.82 16.29 9.28
N ARG A 123 -0.04 17.16 8.75
CA ARG A 123 -0.20 18.54 9.28
C ARG A 123 -0.67 18.53 10.73
N ASP A 124 -1.64 17.68 11.06
CA ASP A 124 -2.15 17.51 12.42
C ASP A 124 -1.06 17.03 13.39
N ALA A 125 -0.13 16.21 12.93
CA ALA A 125 1.04 15.79 13.70
C ALA A 125 2.11 16.88 13.89
N GLY A 126 2.02 18.00 13.15
CA GLY A 126 2.92 19.15 13.27
C GLY A 126 3.87 19.36 12.08
N PHE A 127 3.79 18.55 11.03
CA PHE A 127 4.61 18.75 9.83
C PHE A 127 4.19 19.99 9.07
N VAL A 128 5.17 20.72 8.55
CA VAL A 128 5.01 21.90 7.69
C VAL A 128 5.46 21.57 6.27
N ASP A 129 5.10 22.42 5.31
CA ASP A 129 5.47 22.26 3.90
C ASP A 129 5.11 20.88 3.31
N VAL A 130 3.97 20.34 3.73
CA VAL A 130 3.49 19.03 3.30
C VAL A 130 3.09 19.08 1.84
N VAL A 131 3.77 18.29 1.00
CA VAL A 131 3.50 18.14 -0.42
C VAL A 131 2.99 16.73 -0.69
N GLU A 132 1.79 16.64 -1.23
CA GLU A 132 1.18 15.38 -1.67
C GLU A 132 1.21 15.29 -3.20
N LYS A 133 1.52 14.11 -3.69
CA LYS A 133 1.48 13.80 -5.13
C LYS A 133 0.83 12.44 -5.31
N SER A 134 0.06 12.29 -6.38
CA SER A 134 -0.54 11.01 -6.74
C SER A 134 -0.36 10.73 -8.23
N TRP A 135 -0.04 9.50 -8.56
CA TRP A 135 0.19 9.07 -9.93
C TRP A 135 -0.59 7.79 -10.25
N PRO A 136 -1.30 7.76 -11.37
CA PRO A 136 -1.87 6.52 -11.88
C PRO A 136 -0.73 5.62 -12.38
N VAL A 137 -0.58 4.45 -11.77
CA VAL A 137 0.38 3.43 -12.17
C VAL A 137 -0.35 2.36 -12.96
N PRO A 138 0.01 2.12 -14.23
CA PRO A 138 -0.67 1.13 -15.05
C PRO A 138 -0.41 -0.30 -14.55
N ILE A 139 -1.40 -1.17 -14.77
CA ILE A 139 -1.26 -2.63 -14.68
C ILE A 139 -1.54 -3.19 -16.07
N GLY A 140 -0.52 -3.84 -16.68
CA GLY A 140 -0.56 -4.33 -18.04
C GLY A 140 0.08 -3.41 -19.09
N GLY A 141 0.39 -3.98 -20.24
CA GLY A 141 1.13 -3.30 -21.32
C GLY A 141 0.26 -2.42 -22.25
N TRP A 142 -0.86 -1.88 -21.76
CA TRP A 142 -1.82 -1.09 -22.54
C TRP A 142 -1.36 0.36 -22.82
N PRO A 143 -0.51 1.05 -22.03
CA PRO A 143 -0.06 2.40 -22.34
C PRO A 143 0.70 2.48 -23.67
N LYS A 144 0.56 3.63 -24.34
CA LYS A 144 1.33 3.94 -25.55
C LYS A 144 2.74 4.40 -25.24
N ASP A 145 2.93 5.11 -24.13
CA ASP A 145 4.24 5.53 -23.67
C ASP A 145 5.10 4.32 -23.33
N PRO A 146 6.32 4.20 -23.86
CA PRO A 146 7.17 3.02 -23.67
C PRO A 146 7.52 2.76 -22.21
N THR A 147 7.79 3.81 -21.43
CA THR A 147 8.15 3.72 -20.01
C THR A 147 6.97 3.26 -19.16
N LEU A 148 5.79 3.87 -19.37
CA LEU A 148 4.58 3.45 -18.67
C LEU A 148 4.15 2.04 -19.05
N LYS A 149 4.38 1.64 -20.32
CA LYS A 149 4.11 0.27 -20.77
C LYS A 149 4.99 -0.75 -20.06
N GLU A 150 6.28 -0.47 -19.93
CA GLU A 150 7.22 -1.34 -19.21
C GLU A 150 6.86 -1.44 -17.74
N ILE A 151 6.58 -0.30 -17.09
CA ILE A 151 6.08 -0.26 -15.70
C ILE A 151 4.82 -1.11 -15.56
N GLY A 152 3.87 -0.97 -16.48
CA GLY A 152 2.61 -1.71 -16.46
C GLY A 152 2.81 -3.22 -16.61
N ILE A 153 3.74 -3.65 -17.46
CA ILE A 153 4.06 -5.08 -17.64
C ILE A 153 4.65 -5.65 -16.34
N CYS A 154 5.64 -4.97 -15.75
CA CYS A 154 6.24 -5.40 -14.49
C CYS A 154 5.20 -5.42 -13.35
N ASN A 155 4.32 -4.42 -13.31
CA ASN A 155 3.28 -4.31 -12.30
C ASN A 155 2.21 -5.41 -12.45
N LEU A 156 1.86 -5.79 -13.69
CA LEU A 156 0.97 -6.94 -13.93
C LEU A 156 1.60 -8.24 -13.43
N GLU A 157 2.87 -8.47 -13.72
CA GLU A 157 3.60 -9.67 -13.25
C GLU A 157 3.62 -9.74 -11.73
N PHE A 158 3.92 -8.62 -11.07
CA PHE A 158 3.89 -8.51 -9.62
C PHE A 158 2.52 -8.89 -9.04
N HIS A 159 1.44 -8.33 -9.58
CA HIS A 159 0.09 -8.63 -9.10
C HIS A 159 -0.32 -10.07 -9.41
N ASP A 160 -0.01 -10.59 -10.61
CA ASP A 160 -0.35 -11.96 -10.99
C ASP A 160 0.26 -13.00 -10.03
N GLN A 161 1.50 -12.79 -9.63
CA GLN A 161 2.19 -13.66 -8.65
C GLN A 161 1.70 -13.45 -7.21
N SER A 162 1.27 -12.24 -6.86
CA SER A 162 1.04 -11.85 -5.46
C SER A 162 -0.43 -11.92 -5.04
N LEU A 163 -1.40 -11.98 -5.98
CA LEU A 163 -2.84 -11.93 -5.68
C LEU A 163 -3.28 -12.90 -4.59
N GLU A 164 -2.82 -14.16 -4.66
CA GLU A 164 -3.19 -15.16 -3.65
C GLU A 164 -2.58 -14.84 -2.29
N GLY A 165 -1.30 -14.42 -2.26
CA GLY A 165 -0.62 -14.02 -1.05
C GLY A 165 -1.27 -12.85 -0.35
N PHE A 166 -1.76 -11.86 -1.10
CA PHE A 166 -2.48 -10.71 -0.55
C PHE A 166 -3.89 -11.05 -0.08
N SER A 167 -4.54 -12.05 -0.69
CA SER A 167 -5.98 -12.21 -0.60
C SER A 167 -6.41 -13.34 0.33
N MET A 168 -5.77 -14.52 0.22
CA MET A 168 -6.33 -15.74 0.79
C MET A 168 -6.47 -15.68 2.30
N PHE A 169 -5.49 -15.13 3.03
CA PHE A 169 -5.61 -14.97 4.48
C PHE A 169 -6.80 -14.06 4.84
N LEU A 170 -6.91 -12.90 4.21
CA LEU A 170 -7.98 -11.95 4.49
C LEU A 170 -9.35 -12.54 4.15
N LEU A 171 -9.48 -13.20 3.00
CA LEU A 171 -10.76 -13.78 2.59
C LEU A 171 -11.16 -14.96 3.47
N THR A 172 -10.23 -15.88 3.79
CA THR A 172 -10.60 -17.13 4.46
C THR A 172 -10.55 -17.04 5.98
N GLN A 173 -9.60 -16.29 6.55
CA GLN A 173 -9.43 -16.22 8.02
C GLN A 173 -10.09 -14.99 8.64
N VAL A 174 -10.29 -13.92 7.88
CA VAL A 174 -10.87 -12.67 8.40
C VAL A 174 -12.32 -12.49 7.95
N MET A 175 -12.61 -12.84 6.69
CA MET A 175 -13.96 -12.69 6.10
C MET A 175 -14.78 -13.98 6.12
N ASP A 176 -14.23 -15.07 6.65
CA ASP A 176 -14.87 -16.39 6.79
C ASP A 176 -15.35 -17.02 5.47
N TRP A 177 -14.68 -16.69 4.36
CA TRP A 177 -15.00 -17.33 3.08
C TRP A 177 -14.45 -18.75 3.02
N ASP A 178 -15.17 -19.65 2.36
CA ASP A 178 -14.60 -20.94 2.00
C ASP A 178 -13.50 -20.77 0.93
N SER A 179 -12.54 -21.69 0.92
CA SER A 179 -11.36 -21.60 0.04
C SER A 179 -11.71 -21.63 -1.44
N ILE A 180 -12.82 -22.27 -1.82
CA ILE A 180 -13.25 -22.34 -3.22
C ILE A 180 -13.76 -20.98 -3.67
N SER A 181 -14.68 -20.39 -2.90
CA SER A 181 -15.22 -19.04 -3.19
C SER A 181 -14.12 -17.99 -3.23
N ALA A 182 -13.18 -18.03 -2.29
CA ALA A 182 -12.00 -17.15 -2.28
C ALA A 182 -11.15 -17.34 -3.54
N GLY A 183 -10.86 -18.58 -3.92
CA GLY A 183 -10.10 -18.90 -5.13
C GLY A 183 -10.78 -18.43 -6.42
N VAL A 184 -12.11 -18.56 -6.51
CA VAL A 184 -12.90 -18.06 -7.66
C VAL A 184 -12.80 -16.54 -7.75
N PHE A 185 -12.93 -15.83 -6.63
CA PHE A 185 -12.83 -14.37 -6.58
C PHE A 185 -11.43 -13.89 -7.02
N VAL A 186 -10.38 -14.54 -6.54
CA VAL A 186 -8.99 -14.22 -6.93
C VAL A 186 -8.76 -14.50 -8.41
N ALA A 187 -9.30 -15.60 -8.94
CA ALA A 187 -9.20 -15.92 -10.36
C ALA A 187 -9.95 -14.88 -11.24
N GLU A 188 -11.10 -14.39 -10.78
CA GLU A 188 -11.84 -13.32 -11.45
C GLU A 188 -11.02 -12.02 -11.48
N ALA A 189 -10.40 -11.64 -10.36
CA ALA A 189 -9.52 -10.47 -10.29
C ALA A 189 -8.33 -10.62 -11.23
N ARG A 190 -7.67 -11.79 -11.21
CA ARG A 190 -6.55 -12.11 -12.11
C ARG A 190 -6.93 -11.99 -13.59
N LYS A 191 -8.09 -12.49 -13.96
CA LYS A 191 -8.61 -12.39 -15.32
C LYS A 191 -8.84 -10.93 -15.72
N ALA A 192 -9.42 -10.13 -14.83
CA ALA A 192 -9.69 -8.72 -15.09
C ALA A 192 -8.38 -7.91 -15.22
N LEU A 193 -7.37 -8.16 -14.39
CA LEU A 193 -6.06 -7.50 -14.50
C LEU A 193 -5.35 -7.77 -15.84
N LYS A 194 -5.58 -8.94 -16.43
CA LYS A 194 -5.03 -9.33 -17.73
C LYS A 194 -5.82 -8.81 -18.93
N ASP A 195 -6.99 -8.24 -18.72
CA ASP A 195 -7.79 -7.68 -19.83
C ASP A 195 -7.31 -6.27 -20.22
N PRO A 196 -6.66 -6.11 -21.38
CA PRO A 196 -6.12 -4.81 -21.79
C PRO A 196 -7.23 -3.78 -22.10
N LYS A 197 -8.48 -4.23 -22.29
CA LYS A 197 -9.62 -3.32 -22.55
C LYS A 197 -10.00 -2.52 -21.30
N LEU A 198 -9.71 -3.05 -20.11
CA LEU A 198 -9.97 -2.35 -18.87
C LEU A 198 -9.00 -1.20 -18.63
N GLN A 199 -7.79 -1.23 -19.22
CA GLN A 199 -6.75 -0.24 -19.00
C GLN A 199 -6.55 0.01 -17.48
N THR A 200 -6.25 -1.07 -16.78
CA THR A 200 -6.22 -1.07 -15.32
C THR A 200 -5.13 -0.15 -14.77
N VAL A 201 -5.47 0.60 -13.74
CA VAL A 201 -4.56 1.46 -12.96
C VAL A 201 -4.79 1.26 -11.48
N ILE A 202 -3.72 1.52 -10.71
CA ILE A 202 -3.72 1.70 -9.26
C ILE A 202 -3.04 3.04 -8.98
N TYR A 203 -3.34 3.70 -7.88
CA TYR A 203 -2.72 4.99 -7.56
C TYR A 203 -1.61 4.83 -6.52
N LEU A 204 -0.50 5.53 -6.78
CA LEU A 204 0.63 5.69 -5.87
C LEU A 204 0.61 7.09 -5.31
#